data_c6ff36b8b3e0003d0b463c9193072900
#
_entry.id   c6ff36b8b3e0003d0b463c9193072900
#
_cell.length_a   1.000
_cell.length_b   1.000
_cell.length_c   1.000
_cell.angle_alpha   90.00
_cell.angle_beta   90.00
_cell.angle_gamma   90.00
#
_symmetry.space_group_name_H-M   'P 1'
#
loop_
_entity.id
_entity.type
_entity.pdbx_description
1 polymer ?
#
loop_
_entity_poly.entity_id
_entity_poly.type
_entity_poly.pdbx_seq_one_letter_code
_entity_poly.pdbx_strand_id
1 'polypeptide(L)'
;MNIIYSIFIVKALYINSSLEYNKFVPINLEGDMMKRILKVLLVALMVVASIVRVDAKTTISQRVQNIINSMSSTDKVAQMIQVDTRWITPEEVAEYKIGSILSGGGAAPSTGNQLKNWADSANSYQQAVINSGGIPLLYGIDAVHGNNNLYGATIYPHNIGLAAANNQQLVENIGNATTSEVRAMGANWTFTPTLGVPHNERWGRTYETFGDDVERVTSLGNSYIKGIEKDGSTLSTAKHYLGEGLTTNGTNQGNVELSERDYNDLINANMDNKIVKEILTPYKKAIDQGVQSIMVSYNSINGKKCHGNKDVITSLLKEKLGFEGIVISDYNGLDQIENQSSYKDKAIACINAGVDMLMVAEKDGTPRWKNLYNALVEAVNENKISEERLNDATARILTAKENIGLLDDSSKAYANTTEQALFGGQEHRTLARQAVSESLVLLKNDIVKDNQTIMQALQNMDNLIVAGSAGDDIGKQCGGWTITWQGATGNTTKGTTIFSGLKAAMDKKGGTVNYSANGVFTDSDKKVDAAIVVVGENPYAESSGDRSAGQLKLPASDISTIKQIENSHPDLPIILVLTTGRPIAMADYVNDDHIKGIVNAWLPGSEGDG
;
A
#
# COMPACT_ATOMS: atom_id res chain seq x y z
N MET A 1 17.16 4.29 26.47
CA MET A 1 17.09 3.58 27.77
C MET A 1 18.43 3.07 28.29
N ASN A 2 19.43 2.80 27.44
CA ASN A 2 20.73 2.26 27.83
C ASN A 2 21.70 3.24 28.54
N ILE A 3 21.49 4.55 28.46
CA ILE A 3 22.36 5.55 29.15
C ILE A 3 21.90 5.76 30.59
N ILE A 4 20.65 5.56 30.92
CA ILE A 4 20.10 5.73 32.27
C ILE A 4 20.51 4.57 33.19
N TYR A 5 20.63 3.35 32.68
CA TYR A 5 21.07 2.18 33.43
C TYR A 5 22.58 2.23 33.79
N SER A 6 23.41 2.75 32.90
CA SER A 6 24.85 2.93 33.19
C SER A 6 25.11 3.96 34.28
N ILE A 7 24.26 4.99 34.40
CA ILE A 7 24.36 6.00 35.44
C ILE A 7 23.90 5.46 36.81
N PHE A 8 22.96 4.51 36.85
CA PHE A 8 22.51 3.90 38.12
C PHE A 8 23.51 2.92 38.69
N ILE A 9 24.22 2.15 37.87
CA ILE A 9 25.27 1.22 38.35
C ILE A 9 26.50 1.99 38.89
N VAL A 10 26.87 3.10 38.24
CA VAL A 10 27.95 3.97 38.73
C VAL A 10 27.54 4.68 40.05
N LYS A 11 26.26 5.08 40.20
CA LYS A 11 25.75 5.66 41.47
C LYS A 11 25.61 4.64 42.58
N ALA A 12 25.25 3.38 42.30
CA ALA A 12 25.18 2.33 43.33
C ALA A 12 26.57 1.94 43.89
N LEU A 13 27.62 2.06 43.07
CA LEU A 13 29.00 1.89 43.51
C LEU A 13 29.57 3.11 44.28
N TYR A 14 28.92 4.30 44.13
CA TYR A 14 29.37 5.54 44.79
C TYR A 14 28.68 5.83 46.13
N ILE A 15 27.60 5.14 46.49
CA ILE A 15 26.80 5.39 47.71
C ILE A 15 27.30 4.54 48.90
N ASN A 16 28.19 3.55 48.71
CA ASN A 16 28.70 2.71 49.78
C ASN A 16 30.14 3.06 50.22
N SER A 17 30.66 4.25 49.90
CA SER A 17 32.00 4.69 50.31
C SER A 17 31.98 5.95 51.19
N SER A 18 31.06 6.02 52.17
CA SER A 18 31.18 6.98 53.24
C SER A 18 31.65 6.27 54.53
N LEU A 19 32.86 5.76 54.49
CA LEU A 19 33.62 5.43 55.68
C LEU A 19 35.11 5.61 55.39
N GLU A 20 35.69 6.66 56.07
CA GLU A 20 37.08 6.92 56.36
C GLU A 20 38.12 6.94 55.24
N TYR A 21 38.39 8.14 54.74
CA TYR A 21 39.62 8.51 54.06
C TYR A 21 40.79 8.39 55.12
N ASN A 22 41.54 7.29 55.06
CA ASN A 22 42.98 7.22 55.36
C ASN A 22 43.47 5.78 55.25
N LYS A 23 43.95 5.39 54.08
CA LYS A 23 45.00 4.40 53.74
C LYS A 23 44.73 3.79 52.40
N PHE A 24 45.08 4.50 51.34
CA PHE A 24 45.23 3.85 50.01
C PHE A 24 46.60 3.17 49.97
N VAL A 25 46.62 1.86 50.01
CA VAL A 25 47.74 1.05 49.55
C VAL A 25 47.45 0.80 48.04
N PRO A 26 48.30 1.19 47.09
CA PRO A 26 48.09 0.89 45.69
C PRO A 26 48.28 -0.62 45.52
N ILE A 27 47.19 -1.33 45.23
CA ILE A 27 47.25 -2.74 44.83
C ILE A 27 47.69 -2.75 43.34
N ASN A 28 48.98 -3.05 43.14
CA ASN A 28 49.55 -3.24 41.82
C ASN A 28 49.13 -4.64 41.34
N LEU A 29 48.00 -4.74 40.64
CA LEU A 29 47.53 -5.99 40.02
C LEU A 29 48.35 -6.23 38.75
N GLU A 30 49.14 -7.30 38.72
CA GLU A 30 49.85 -7.75 37.51
C GLU A 30 48.86 -7.90 36.37
N GLY A 31 49.27 -7.49 35.13
CA GLY A 31 48.42 -7.37 33.96
C GLY A 31 47.65 -8.65 33.57
N ASP A 32 48.08 -9.81 34.05
CA ASP A 32 47.41 -11.10 33.78
C ASP A 32 46.19 -11.35 34.69
N MET A 33 46.20 -10.83 35.93
CA MET A 33 45.04 -10.95 36.83
C MET A 33 43.91 -10.02 36.38
N MET A 34 44.23 -8.82 35.89
CA MET A 34 43.26 -7.89 35.32
C MET A 34 42.61 -8.42 34.06
N LYS A 35 43.38 -9.10 33.20
CA LYS A 35 42.85 -9.81 32.01
C LYS A 35 41.93 -10.99 32.38
N ARG A 36 42.23 -11.70 33.47
CA ARG A 36 41.36 -12.79 33.97
C ARG A 36 40.06 -12.25 34.57
N ILE A 37 40.11 -11.17 35.35
CA ILE A 37 38.93 -10.49 35.92
C ILE A 37 38.07 -9.92 34.79
N LEU A 38 38.66 -9.28 33.77
CA LEU A 38 37.93 -8.76 32.61
C LEU A 38 37.24 -9.87 31.79
N LYS A 39 37.91 -11.02 31.60
CA LYS A 39 37.31 -12.20 30.97
C LYS A 39 36.16 -12.78 31.78
N VAL A 40 36.27 -12.88 33.08
CA VAL A 40 35.18 -13.36 33.95
C VAL A 40 33.99 -12.40 33.93
N LEU A 41 34.25 -11.08 33.98
CA LEU A 41 33.21 -10.06 33.83
C LEU A 41 32.55 -10.09 32.45
N LEU A 42 33.31 -10.29 31.39
CA LEU A 42 32.74 -10.44 30.04
C LEU A 42 31.89 -11.72 29.88
N VAL A 43 32.36 -12.84 30.45
CA VAL A 43 31.59 -14.09 30.47
C VAL A 43 30.34 -13.94 31.35
N ALA A 44 30.44 -13.28 32.53
CA ALA A 44 29.29 -12.98 33.36
C ALA A 44 28.30 -12.04 32.67
N LEU A 45 28.78 -11.02 31.95
CA LEU A 45 27.92 -10.16 31.10
C LEU A 45 27.27 -10.92 29.95
N MET A 46 27.97 -11.83 29.28
CA MET A 46 27.40 -12.69 28.23
C MET A 46 26.39 -13.70 28.79
N VAL A 47 26.62 -14.25 29.98
CA VAL A 47 25.68 -15.13 30.66
C VAL A 47 24.44 -14.35 31.15
N VAL A 48 24.60 -13.13 31.67
CA VAL A 48 23.48 -12.25 32.01
C VAL A 48 22.74 -11.79 30.77
N ALA A 49 23.42 -11.47 29.66
CA ALA A 49 22.82 -11.17 28.39
C ALA A 49 22.10 -12.37 27.73
N SER A 50 22.54 -13.60 28.03
CA SER A 50 21.86 -14.82 27.56
C SER A 50 20.71 -15.28 28.48
N ILE A 51 20.64 -14.78 29.72
CA ILE A 51 19.55 -15.04 30.67
C ILE A 51 18.46 -13.96 30.57
N VAL A 52 18.79 -12.75 30.18
CA VAL A 52 17.82 -11.71 29.79
C VAL A 52 17.51 -11.87 28.30
N ARG A 53 16.94 -13.01 27.90
CA ARG A 53 15.92 -12.98 26.85
C ARG A 53 14.74 -12.23 27.46
N VAL A 54 14.72 -10.94 27.27
CA VAL A 54 13.46 -10.22 27.26
C VAL A 54 12.73 -10.81 26.06
N ASP A 55 11.88 -11.80 26.30
CA ASP A 55 10.78 -12.06 25.40
C ASP A 55 10.10 -10.70 25.26
N ALA A 56 10.24 -10.06 24.10
CA ALA A 56 9.48 -8.89 23.74
C ALA A 56 8.02 -9.37 23.58
N LYS A 57 7.39 -9.71 24.71
CA LYS A 57 5.96 -9.91 24.78
C LYS A 57 5.37 -8.53 24.51
N THR A 58 4.64 -8.38 23.42
CA THR A 58 3.76 -7.25 23.18
C THR A 58 3.12 -6.85 24.48
N THR A 59 3.40 -5.65 24.98
CA THR A 59 2.84 -5.19 26.26
C THR A 59 1.38 -4.83 25.98
N ILE A 60 0.50 -5.84 25.98
CA ILE A 60 -0.93 -5.66 25.81
C ILE A 60 -1.52 -4.92 27.02
N SER A 61 -2.53 -4.09 26.78
CA SER A 61 -3.22 -3.39 27.85
C SER A 61 -3.94 -4.37 28.78
N GLN A 62 -4.17 -3.98 30.03
CA GLN A 62 -4.97 -4.79 30.96
C GLN A 62 -6.38 -5.03 30.43
N ARG A 63 -6.94 -4.08 29.66
CA ARG A 63 -8.24 -4.22 29.02
C ARG A 63 -8.24 -5.36 28.01
N VAL A 64 -7.30 -5.33 27.06
CA VAL A 64 -7.16 -6.39 26.03
C VAL A 64 -6.96 -7.73 26.70
N GLN A 65 -6.10 -7.82 27.72
CA GLN A 65 -5.90 -9.06 28.48
C GLN A 65 -7.20 -9.57 29.12
N ASN A 66 -7.99 -8.69 29.73
CA ASN A 66 -9.27 -9.06 30.34
C ASN A 66 -10.28 -9.57 29.31
N ILE A 67 -10.34 -8.93 28.14
CA ILE A 67 -11.19 -9.38 27.02
C ILE A 67 -10.76 -10.78 26.59
N ILE A 68 -9.48 -11.03 26.30
CA ILE A 68 -8.96 -12.33 25.88
C ILE A 68 -9.30 -13.42 26.92
N ASN A 69 -9.14 -13.12 28.20
CA ASN A 69 -9.44 -14.09 29.27
C ASN A 69 -10.93 -14.43 29.38
N SER A 70 -11.81 -13.55 28.95
CA SER A 70 -13.27 -13.77 28.93
C SER A 70 -13.79 -14.46 27.68
N MET A 71 -13.00 -14.51 26.60
CA MET A 71 -13.38 -15.07 25.30
C MET A 71 -13.26 -16.59 25.28
N SER A 72 -14.23 -17.26 24.67
CA SER A 72 -14.09 -18.67 24.28
C SER A 72 -13.08 -18.84 23.15
N SER A 73 -12.57 -20.06 22.97
CA SER A 73 -11.66 -20.36 21.84
C SER A 73 -12.32 -20.08 20.48
N THR A 74 -13.64 -20.32 20.37
CA THR A 74 -14.41 -20.03 19.15
C THR A 74 -14.56 -18.53 18.90
N ASP A 75 -14.75 -17.71 19.95
CA ASP A 75 -14.78 -16.24 19.80
C ASP A 75 -13.41 -15.69 19.38
N LYS A 76 -12.32 -16.25 19.91
CA LYS A 76 -10.94 -15.89 19.49
C LYS A 76 -10.68 -16.24 18.03
N VAL A 77 -11.09 -17.45 17.59
CA VAL A 77 -11.00 -17.87 16.18
C VAL A 77 -11.77 -16.91 15.28
N ALA A 78 -12.97 -16.49 15.68
CA ALA A 78 -13.79 -15.57 14.91
C ALA A 78 -13.10 -14.20 14.70
N GLN A 79 -12.35 -13.71 15.69
CA GLN A 79 -11.56 -12.47 15.52
C GLN A 79 -10.44 -12.60 14.49
N MET A 80 -9.95 -13.80 14.21
CA MET A 80 -8.89 -14.07 13.24
C MET A 80 -9.38 -14.18 11.79
N ILE A 81 -10.66 -13.90 11.53
CA ILE A 81 -11.28 -14.02 10.20
C ILE A 81 -11.72 -12.65 9.72
N GLN A 82 -11.31 -12.31 8.48
CA GLN A 82 -11.82 -11.16 7.73
C GLN A 82 -12.58 -11.67 6.52
N VAL A 83 -13.86 -11.29 6.38
CA VAL A 83 -14.74 -11.78 5.32
C VAL A 83 -15.13 -10.68 4.36
N ASP A 84 -15.09 -10.96 3.06
CA ASP A 84 -15.60 -10.05 2.02
C ASP A 84 -17.12 -9.87 2.16
N THR A 85 -17.56 -8.60 2.19
CA THR A 85 -18.96 -8.20 2.41
C THR A 85 -19.94 -8.76 1.40
N ARG A 86 -19.48 -9.19 0.23
CA ARG A 86 -20.32 -9.87 -0.78
C ARG A 86 -20.78 -11.27 -0.35
N TRP A 87 -20.14 -11.86 0.68
CA TRP A 87 -20.28 -13.28 1.03
C TRP A 87 -20.70 -13.52 2.47
N ILE A 88 -21.05 -12.47 3.21
CA ILE A 88 -21.53 -12.55 4.59
C ILE A 88 -22.57 -11.46 4.85
N THR A 89 -23.59 -11.76 5.66
CA THR A 89 -24.59 -10.77 6.06
C THR A 89 -24.26 -10.14 7.42
N PRO A 90 -24.85 -8.97 7.76
CA PRO A 90 -24.71 -8.37 9.09
C PRO A 90 -25.11 -9.31 10.23
N GLU A 91 -26.19 -10.09 10.04
CA GLU A 91 -26.68 -11.06 11.03
C GLU A 91 -25.67 -12.18 11.25
N GLU A 92 -25.07 -12.73 10.18
CA GLU A 92 -24.05 -13.76 10.27
C GLU A 92 -22.79 -13.23 10.95
N VAL A 93 -22.36 -12.01 10.66
CA VAL A 93 -21.21 -11.38 11.33
C VAL A 93 -21.46 -11.28 12.83
N ALA A 94 -22.67 -10.89 13.26
CA ALA A 94 -23.06 -10.80 14.66
C ALA A 94 -23.17 -12.18 15.33
N GLU A 95 -23.80 -13.15 14.66
CA GLU A 95 -23.98 -14.52 15.16
C GLU A 95 -22.64 -15.22 15.43
N TYR A 96 -21.72 -15.14 14.46
CA TYR A 96 -20.40 -15.79 14.56
C TYR A 96 -19.34 -14.92 15.26
N LYS A 97 -19.65 -13.65 15.59
CA LYS A 97 -18.73 -12.68 16.21
C LYS A 97 -17.45 -12.46 15.39
N ILE A 98 -17.59 -12.42 14.06
CA ILE A 98 -16.48 -12.22 13.12
C ILE A 98 -15.72 -10.93 13.47
N GLY A 99 -14.39 -10.98 13.43
CA GLY A 99 -13.55 -9.86 13.87
C GLY A 99 -13.40 -8.73 12.87
N SER A 100 -13.54 -9.05 11.58
CA SER A 100 -13.30 -8.09 10.50
C SER A 100 -14.09 -8.42 9.24
N ILE A 101 -14.44 -7.37 8.49
CA ILE A 101 -14.98 -7.47 7.13
C ILE A 101 -14.12 -6.64 6.18
N LEU A 102 -14.24 -6.90 4.88
CA LEU A 102 -13.62 -6.06 3.84
C LEU A 102 -14.54 -5.88 2.64
N SER A 103 -14.30 -4.79 1.90
CA SER A 103 -14.76 -4.64 0.53
C SER A 103 -13.54 -4.52 -0.38
N GLY A 104 -13.25 -5.57 -1.13
CA GLY A 104 -12.17 -5.59 -2.11
C GLY A 104 -12.49 -4.74 -3.34
N GLY A 105 -11.55 -4.63 -4.27
CA GLY A 105 -11.71 -3.85 -5.49
C GLY A 105 -12.98 -4.18 -6.26
N GLY A 106 -13.87 -3.21 -6.41
CA GLY A 106 -15.16 -3.36 -7.09
C GLY A 106 -16.30 -3.97 -6.27
N ALA A 107 -16.12 -4.18 -4.96
CA ALA A 107 -17.14 -4.72 -4.06
C ALA A 107 -18.08 -3.64 -3.49
N ALA A 108 -18.66 -2.81 -4.37
CA ALA A 108 -19.65 -1.82 -3.95
C ALA A 108 -20.92 -2.49 -3.39
N PRO A 109 -21.63 -1.84 -2.43
CA PRO A 109 -22.90 -2.31 -1.95
C PRO A 109 -23.90 -2.55 -3.09
N SER A 110 -24.73 -3.59 -2.99
CA SER A 110 -25.74 -3.92 -3.99
C SER A 110 -26.76 -2.81 -4.21
N THR A 111 -26.91 -1.88 -3.26
CA THR A 111 -27.80 -0.71 -3.32
C THR A 111 -27.21 0.43 -4.16
N GLY A 112 -25.95 0.36 -4.57
CA GLY A 112 -25.29 1.34 -5.43
C GLY A 112 -23.95 1.86 -4.87
N ASN A 113 -23.17 2.51 -5.74
CA ASN A 113 -21.83 3.01 -5.43
C ASN A 113 -21.81 4.51 -5.07
N GLN A 114 -22.72 4.95 -4.18
CA GLN A 114 -22.76 6.31 -3.67
C GLN A 114 -22.36 6.32 -2.20
N LEU A 115 -21.77 7.41 -1.70
CA LEU A 115 -21.31 7.54 -0.31
C LEU A 115 -22.37 7.08 0.72
N LYS A 116 -23.64 7.48 0.53
CA LYS A 116 -24.72 7.07 1.41
C LYS A 116 -24.92 5.56 1.46
N ASN A 117 -24.85 4.87 0.32
CA ASN A 117 -25.04 3.42 0.25
C ASN A 117 -23.91 2.68 0.98
N TRP A 118 -22.68 3.16 0.84
CA TRP A 118 -21.54 2.63 1.56
C TRP A 118 -21.65 2.86 3.07
N ALA A 119 -22.00 4.08 3.50
CA ALA A 119 -22.18 4.42 4.91
C ALA A 119 -23.32 3.60 5.55
N ASP A 120 -24.45 3.46 4.86
CA ASP A 120 -25.58 2.66 5.34
C ASP A 120 -25.18 1.18 5.48
N SER A 121 -24.48 0.64 4.50
CA SER A 121 -23.98 -0.74 4.54
C SER A 121 -23.00 -0.95 5.69
N ALA A 122 -21.98 -0.10 5.82
CA ALA A 122 -20.99 -0.16 6.89
C ALA A 122 -21.66 -0.10 8.27
N ASN A 123 -22.58 0.86 8.43
CA ASN A 123 -23.33 1.04 9.68
C ASN A 123 -24.19 -0.17 10.02
N SER A 124 -24.78 -0.86 9.02
CA SER A 124 -25.61 -2.05 9.27
C SER A 124 -24.80 -3.21 9.87
N TYR A 125 -23.58 -3.46 9.37
CA TYR A 125 -22.66 -4.45 9.95
C TYR A 125 -22.25 -4.10 11.37
N GLN A 126 -21.82 -2.85 11.60
CA GLN A 126 -21.42 -2.40 12.93
C GLN A 126 -22.58 -2.46 13.93
N GLN A 127 -23.79 -2.01 13.53
CA GLN A 127 -24.98 -2.03 14.37
C GLN A 127 -25.36 -3.46 14.78
N ALA A 128 -25.32 -4.42 13.84
CA ALA A 128 -25.63 -5.81 14.14
C ALA A 128 -24.70 -6.39 15.22
N VAL A 129 -23.37 -6.14 15.08
CA VAL A 129 -22.37 -6.60 16.05
C VAL A 129 -22.53 -5.91 17.40
N ILE A 130 -22.67 -4.58 17.43
CA ILE A 130 -22.81 -3.81 18.68
C ILE A 130 -24.09 -4.19 19.43
N ASN A 131 -25.20 -4.36 18.73
CA ASN A 131 -26.49 -4.77 19.32
C ASN A 131 -26.44 -6.18 19.92
N SER A 132 -25.59 -7.08 19.38
CA SER A 132 -25.38 -8.41 19.95
C SER A 132 -24.42 -8.43 21.15
N GLY A 133 -23.86 -7.28 21.55
CA GLY A 133 -22.83 -7.18 22.59
C GLY A 133 -21.45 -7.64 22.10
N GLY A 134 -21.24 -7.71 20.80
CA GLY A 134 -19.96 -8.07 20.17
C GLY A 134 -18.95 -6.93 20.18
N ILE A 135 -17.72 -7.25 19.78
CA ILE A 135 -16.61 -6.28 19.64
C ILE A 135 -16.71 -5.62 18.27
N PRO A 136 -16.68 -4.26 18.16
CA PRO A 136 -16.78 -3.56 16.89
C PRO A 136 -15.79 -4.09 15.83
N LEU A 137 -16.20 -4.07 14.56
CA LEU A 137 -15.46 -4.62 13.45
C LEU A 137 -14.30 -3.72 13.01
N LEU A 138 -13.20 -4.34 12.58
CA LEU A 138 -12.32 -3.73 11.58
C LEU A 138 -12.98 -3.87 10.20
N TYR A 139 -13.13 -2.76 9.48
CA TYR A 139 -13.65 -2.75 8.12
C TYR A 139 -12.56 -2.28 7.16
N GLY A 140 -12.03 -3.24 6.38
CA GLY A 140 -10.95 -3.04 5.44
C GLY A 140 -11.40 -2.66 4.04
N ILE A 141 -10.59 -1.83 3.35
CA ILE A 141 -10.82 -1.43 1.96
C ILE A 141 -9.51 -1.20 1.21
N ASP A 142 -9.49 -1.53 -0.10
CA ASP A 142 -8.38 -1.23 -1.01
C ASP A 142 -8.41 0.25 -1.45
N ALA A 143 -8.05 1.16 -0.55
CA ALA A 143 -7.91 2.59 -0.86
C ALA A 143 -6.47 2.90 -1.25
N VAL A 144 -6.05 2.44 -2.44
CA VAL A 144 -4.64 2.41 -2.87
C VAL A 144 -4.14 3.74 -3.46
N HIS A 145 -5.03 4.61 -3.94
CA HIS A 145 -4.71 5.97 -4.42
C HIS A 145 -5.87 6.95 -4.18
N GLY A 146 -6.21 7.17 -2.93
CA GLY A 146 -7.45 7.76 -2.45
C GLY A 146 -8.49 6.68 -2.18
N ASN A 147 -9.74 7.05 -1.89
CA ASN A 147 -10.82 6.06 -1.73
C ASN A 147 -11.39 5.64 -3.10
N ASN A 148 -10.54 5.03 -3.92
CA ASN A 148 -10.73 4.72 -5.32
C ASN A 148 -11.91 3.79 -5.66
N ASN A 149 -12.51 3.12 -4.68
CA ASN A 149 -13.66 2.24 -4.88
C ASN A 149 -15.00 2.99 -4.93
N LEU A 150 -15.03 4.21 -4.36
CA LEU A 150 -16.25 4.96 -4.15
C LEU A 150 -16.47 6.00 -5.25
N TYR A 151 -17.63 5.95 -5.93
CA TYR A 151 -17.97 6.90 -6.97
C TYR A 151 -18.01 8.34 -6.44
N GLY A 152 -17.23 9.22 -7.06
CA GLY A 152 -17.13 10.63 -6.73
C GLY A 152 -16.12 10.97 -5.63
N ALA A 153 -15.42 10.00 -5.06
CA ALA A 153 -14.24 10.22 -4.24
C ALA A 153 -13.14 10.93 -5.03
N THR A 154 -12.24 11.60 -4.32
CA THR A 154 -11.04 12.17 -4.92
C THR A 154 -10.02 11.05 -5.16
N ILE A 155 -9.62 10.87 -6.41
CA ILE A 155 -8.64 9.86 -6.81
C ILE A 155 -7.33 10.57 -7.13
N TYR A 156 -6.28 10.24 -6.38
CA TYR A 156 -4.95 10.83 -6.51
C TYR A 156 -4.13 10.11 -7.59
N PRO A 157 -3.03 10.71 -8.07
CA PRO A 157 -2.07 9.98 -8.89
C PRO A 157 -1.64 8.68 -8.20
N HIS A 158 -1.48 7.62 -8.97
CA HIS A 158 -0.87 6.39 -8.45
C HIS A 158 0.55 6.65 -7.92
N ASN A 159 1.02 5.80 -7.01
CA ASN A 159 2.27 5.99 -6.28
C ASN A 159 3.50 6.22 -7.17
N ILE A 160 3.54 5.65 -8.39
CA ILE A 160 4.61 5.92 -9.35
C ILE A 160 4.67 7.41 -9.74
N GLY A 161 3.53 8.07 -9.89
CA GLY A 161 3.45 9.52 -10.11
C GLY A 161 3.88 10.30 -8.87
N LEU A 162 3.42 9.89 -7.69
CA LEU A 162 3.85 10.50 -6.42
C LEU A 162 5.35 10.33 -6.17
N ALA A 163 5.95 9.23 -6.67
CA ALA A 163 7.40 9.03 -6.64
C ALA A 163 8.15 10.04 -7.51
N ALA A 164 7.60 10.40 -8.67
CA ALA A 164 8.18 11.44 -9.51
C ALA A 164 8.10 12.84 -8.86
N ALA A 165 7.00 13.14 -8.16
CA ALA A 165 6.86 14.36 -7.36
C ALA A 165 7.88 14.42 -6.21
N ASN A 166 8.22 13.29 -5.61
CA ASN A 166 9.19 13.14 -4.51
C ASN A 166 8.96 14.13 -3.35
N ASN A 167 7.71 14.39 -3.01
CA ASN A 167 7.29 15.33 -1.96
C ASN A 167 6.63 14.59 -0.79
N GLN A 168 7.39 14.38 0.29
CA GLN A 168 6.93 13.65 1.47
C GLN A 168 5.71 14.31 2.14
N GLN A 169 5.68 15.66 2.21
CA GLN A 169 4.57 16.37 2.84
C GLN A 169 3.28 16.24 2.02
N LEU A 170 3.39 16.30 0.69
CA LEU A 170 2.27 16.06 -0.23
C LEU A 170 1.70 14.66 -0.02
N VAL A 171 2.57 13.64 0.06
CA VAL A 171 2.16 12.24 0.27
C VAL A 171 1.51 12.04 1.64
N GLU A 172 2.04 12.66 2.72
CA GLU A 172 1.39 12.66 4.04
C GLU A 172 0.00 13.29 3.99
N ASN A 173 -0.15 14.42 3.31
CA ASN A 173 -1.44 15.09 3.16
C ASN A 173 -2.45 14.25 2.38
N ILE A 174 -2.00 13.55 1.31
CA ILE A 174 -2.82 12.60 0.55
C ILE A 174 -3.29 11.44 1.43
N GLY A 175 -2.39 10.88 2.26
CA GLY A 175 -2.76 9.85 3.23
C GLY A 175 -3.86 10.31 4.18
N ASN A 176 -3.74 11.52 4.73
CA ASN A 176 -4.74 12.10 5.63
C ASN A 176 -6.09 12.34 4.93
N ALA A 177 -6.08 12.88 3.70
CA ALA A 177 -7.30 13.08 2.92
C ALA A 177 -7.97 11.74 2.53
N THR A 178 -7.16 10.70 2.26
CA THR A 178 -7.65 9.34 2.02
C THR A 178 -8.37 8.80 3.27
N THR A 179 -7.80 8.98 4.47
CA THR A 179 -8.43 8.61 5.74
C THR A 179 -9.78 9.30 5.91
N SER A 180 -9.87 10.61 5.66
CA SER A 180 -11.14 11.36 5.70
C SER A 180 -12.21 10.70 4.83
N GLU A 181 -11.93 10.41 3.56
CA GLU A 181 -12.91 9.80 2.65
C GLU A 181 -13.22 8.32 3.00
N VAL A 182 -12.26 7.59 3.57
CA VAL A 182 -12.46 6.23 4.07
C VAL A 182 -13.37 6.23 5.31
N ARG A 183 -13.15 7.14 6.26
CA ARG A 183 -14.01 7.30 7.45
C ARG A 183 -15.41 7.80 7.09
N ALA A 184 -15.54 8.64 6.07
CA ALA A 184 -16.83 9.10 5.55
C ALA A 184 -17.77 7.95 5.16
N MET A 185 -17.23 6.87 4.61
CA MET A 185 -18.00 5.68 4.22
C MET A 185 -18.14 4.63 5.33
N GLY A 186 -17.41 4.75 6.44
CA GLY A 186 -17.49 3.84 7.58
C GLY A 186 -16.41 2.75 7.64
N ALA A 187 -15.47 2.71 6.70
CA ALA A 187 -14.29 1.87 6.85
C ALA A 187 -13.28 2.50 7.84
N ASN A 188 -12.44 1.67 8.47
CA ASN A 188 -11.46 2.09 9.47
C ASN A 188 -10.11 1.35 9.29
N TRP A 189 -9.90 0.73 8.15
CA TRP A 189 -8.68 0.03 7.79
C TRP A 189 -8.43 0.12 6.29
N THR A 190 -7.24 0.58 5.88
CA THR A 190 -6.86 0.65 4.46
C THR A 190 -5.75 -0.34 4.16
N PHE A 191 -5.82 -0.98 2.98
CA PHE A 191 -4.77 -1.88 2.51
C PHE A 191 -3.78 -1.11 1.63
N THR A 192 -3.09 -0.14 2.25
CA THR A 192 -2.10 0.74 1.59
C THR A 192 -1.10 1.26 2.64
N PRO A 193 0.14 1.60 2.26
CA PRO A 193 0.74 1.61 0.93
C PRO A 193 1.47 0.32 0.55
N THR A 194 1.73 0.17 -0.77
CA THR A 194 2.67 -0.83 -1.28
C THR A 194 4.11 -0.37 -1.08
N LEU A 195 4.92 -1.19 -0.39
CA LEU A 195 6.32 -0.91 -0.06
C LEU A 195 7.32 -1.78 -0.85
N GLY A 196 6.85 -2.53 -1.84
CA GLY A 196 7.70 -3.28 -2.75
C GLY A 196 8.60 -2.35 -3.58
N VAL A 197 9.86 -2.76 -3.82
CA VAL A 197 10.81 -2.08 -4.70
C VAL A 197 10.88 -2.86 -6.01
N PRO A 198 10.33 -2.37 -7.13
CA PRO A 198 10.29 -3.10 -8.38
C PRO A 198 11.67 -3.12 -9.07
N HIS A 199 12.09 -4.30 -9.51
CA HIS A 199 13.30 -4.51 -10.30
C HIS A 199 13.02 -4.73 -11.79
N ASN A 200 11.74 -4.81 -12.17
CA ASN A 200 11.37 -5.13 -13.54
C ASN A 200 10.03 -4.49 -13.91
N GLU A 201 10.05 -3.61 -14.90
CA GLU A 201 8.88 -2.83 -15.37
C GLU A 201 7.80 -3.73 -16.00
N ARG A 202 8.09 -5.00 -16.27
CA ARG A 202 7.10 -5.98 -16.75
C ARG A 202 6.06 -6.35 -15.69
N TRP A 203 6.38 -6.12 -14.40
CA TRP A 203 5.50 -6.42 -13.30
C TRP A 203 4.23 -5.56 -13.33
N GLY A 204 3.06 -6.21 -13.23
CA GLY A 204 1.76 -5.56 -13.37
C GLY A 204 1.40 -4.58 -12.26
N ARG A 205 2.15 -4.57 -11.14
CA ARG A 205 1.92 -3.68 -9.99
C ARG A 205 2.97 -2.57 -9.87
N THR A 206 3.78 -2.36 -10.89
CA THR A 206 4.83 -1.31 -10.87
C THR A 206 4.27 0.06 -10.48
N TYR A 207 3.09 0.43 -10.99
CA TYR A 207 2.48 1.74 -10.69
C TYR A 207 1.99 1.89 -9.24
N GLU A 208 1.78 0.78 -8.51
CA GLU A 208 1.37 0.80 -7.10
C GLU A 208 2.54 1.13 -6.16
N THR A 209 3.78 1.15 -6.67
CA THR A 209 4.99 1.40 -5.89
C THR A 209 5.50 2.83 -6.04
N PHE A 210 6.32 3.28 -5.07
CA PHE A 210 6.98 4.58 -5.13
C PHE A 210 8.30 4.54 -5.94
N GLY A 211 8.33 3.80 -7.05
CA GLY A 211 9.50 3.68 -7.93
C GLY A 211 10.50 2.61 -7.45
N ASP A 212 11.66 2.57 -8.08
CA ASP A 212 12.72 1.54 -7.95
C ASP A 212 13.87 1.94 -7.01
N ASP A 213 13.80 3.12 -6.41
CA ASP A 213 14.77 3.60 -5.43
C ASP A 213 14.30 3.31 -4.00
N VAL A 214 15.06 2.51 -3.26
CA VAL A 214 14.69 2.05 -1.92
C VAL A 214 14.49 3.19 -0.91
N GLU A 215 15.29 4.26 -1.01
CA GLU A 215 15.17 5.39 -0.08
C GLU A 215 13.89 6.20 -0.39
N ARG A 216 13.51 6.33 -1.67
CA ARG A 216 12.26 6.96 -2.09
C ARG A 216 11.04 6.14 -1.68
N VAL A 217 11.03 4.82 -1.96
CA VAL A 217 9.97 3.92 -1.48
C VAL A 217 9.82 4.01 0.03
N THR A 218 10.96 4.00 0.75
CA THR A 218 10.95 4.10 2.22
C THR A 218 10.38 5.43 2.70
N SER A 219 10.86 6.56 2.17
CA SER A 219 10.47 7.88 2.65
C SER A 219 9.01 8.22 2.32
N LEU A 220 8.59 7.99 1.08
CA LEU A 220 7.24 8.31 0.62
C LEU A 220 6.20 7.33 1.18
N GLY A 221 6.50 6.01 1.16
CA GLY A 221 5.60 5.01 1.72
C GLY A 221 5.34 5.23 3.21
N ASN A 222 6.39 5.57 3.98
CA ASN A 222 6.23 5.88 5.40
C ASN A 222 5.52 7.24 5.64
N SER A 223 5.66 8.21 4.74
CA SER A 223 4.87 9.45 4.79
C SER A 223 3.38 9.16 4.55
N TYR A 224 3.06 8.23 3.64
CA TYR A 224 1.68 7.81 3.40
C TYR A 224 1.07 7.14 4.65
N ILE A 225 1.79 6.19 5.29
CA ILE A 225 1.40 5.55 6.56
C ILE A 225 1.11 6.62 7.62
N LYS A 226 2.05 7.56 7.81
CA LYS A 226 1.90 8.66 8.77
C LYS A 226 0.64 9.50 8.50
N GLY A 227 0.33 9.76 7.23
CA GLY A 227 -0.88 10.49 6.84
C GLY A 227 -2.15 9.72 7.16
N ILE A 228 -2.21 8.42 6.84
CA ILE A 228 -3.36 7.55 7.14
C ILE A 228 -3.62 7.46 8.64
N GLU A 229 -2.60 7.26 9.45
CA GLU A 229 -2.72 7.00 10.90
C GLU A 229 -2.71 8.28 11.75
N LYS A 230 -2.69 9.47 11.12
CA LYS A 230 -2.47 10.76 11.77
C LYS A 230 -3.47 11.10 12.87
N ASP A 231 -4.74 10.80 12.65
CA ASP A 231 -5.83 11.09 13.60
C ASP A 231 -6.14 9.91 14.53
N GLY A 232 -5.48 8.77 14.35
CA GLY A 232 -5.68 7.55 15.14
C GLY A 232 -7.03 6.89 14.92
N SER A 233 -7.74 7.16 13.80
CA SER A 233 -9.06 6.57 13.50
C SER A 233 -9.02 5.42 12.50
N THR A 234 -7.91 5.25 11.80
CA THR A 234 -7.78 4.33 10.66
C THR A 234 -6.42 3.61 10.70
N LEU A 235 -6.45 2.30 10.46
CA LEU A 235 -5.23 1.51 10.27
C LEU A 235 -4.75 1.63 8.83
N SER A 236 -3.44 1.77 8.63
CA SER A 236 -2.76 1.53 7.36
C SER A 236 -2.28 0.07 7.27
N THR A 237 -1.84 -0.35 6.09
CA THR A 237 -1.24 -1.68 5.88
C THR A 237 0.00 -1.56 5.00
N ALA A 238 1.16 -1.84 5.56
CA ALA A 238 2.37 -1.98 4.76
C ALA A 238 2.31 -3.30 3.97
N LYS A 239 2.39 -3.24 2.62
CA LYS A 239 2.19 -4.40 1.76
C LYS A 239 3.14 -4.42 0.56
N HIS A 240 3.37 -5.55 -0.10
CA HIS A 240 3.08 -6.91 0.34
C HIS A 240 4.38 -7.55 0.85
N TYR A 241 4.35 -7.98 2.06
CA TYR A 241 5.50 -8.57 2.73
C TYR A 241 5.65 -10.03 2.31
N LEU A 242 6.68 -10.48 1.59
CA LEU A 242 7.95 -9.82 1.42
C LEU A 242 8.49 -10.11 0.00
N GLY A 243 9.11 -9.08 -0.65
CA GLY A 243 9.95 -9.29 -1.83
C GLY A 243 9.22 -9.30 -3.18
N GLU A 244 7.96 -8.88 -3.26
CA GLU A 244 7.14 -8.95 -4.48
C GLU A 244 7.75 -8.25 -5.71
N GLY A 245 8.48 -7.14 -5.54
CA GLY A 245 9.12 -6.40 -6.62
C GLY A 245 10.35 -7.11 -7.24
N LEU A 246 10.85 -8.18 -6.59
CA LEU A 246 12.04 -8.92 -7.01
C LEU A 246 11.72 -10.25 -7.68
N THR A 247 10.47 -10.53 -7.98
CA THR A 247 10.09 -11.81 -8.61
C THR A 247 10.75 -11.98 -9.98
N THR A 248 11.16 -13.21 -10.27
CA THR A 248 11.81 -13.56 -11.54
C THR A 248 10.93 -13.11 -12.72
N ASN A 249 11.53 -12.36 -13.65
CA ASN A 249 10.89 -11.78 -14.83
C ASN A 249 9.77 -10.75 -14.54
N GLY A 250 9.65 -10.23 -13.32
CA GLY A 250 8.56 -9.33 -12.95
C GLY A 250 7.19 -10.01 -13.04
N THR A 251 7.11 -11.27 -12.68
CA THR A 251 5.84 -12.02 -12.70
C THR A 251 5.09 -11.77 -11.40
N ASN A 252 3.87 -11.26 -11.50
CA ASN A 252 3.01 -11.08 -10.33
C ASN A 252 2.74 -12.43 -9.64
N GLN A 253 2.86 -12.48 -8.31
CA GLN A 253 2.76 -13.71 -7.49
C GLN A 253 3.83 -14.77 -7.81
N GLY A 254 4.92 -14.39 -8.51
CA GLY A 254 6.01 -15.27 -8.93
C GLY A 254 6.93 -15.71 -7.79
N ASN A 255 8.12 -16.18 -8.16
CA ASN A 255 9.14 -16.62 -7.21
C ASN A 255 10.29 -15.60 -7.14
N VAL A 256 10.77 -15.32 -5.95
CA VAL A 256 12.02 -14.60 -5.69
C VAL A 256 13.12 -15.64 -5.51
N GLU A 257 14.13 -15.59 -6.35
CA GLU A 257 15.28 -16.49 -6.28
C GLU A 257 16.45 -15.81 -5.58
N LEU A 258 16.76 -16.28 -4.38
CA LEU A 258 17.90 -15.83 -3.59
C LEU A 258 18.94 -16.94 -3.50
N SER A 259 20.22 -16.58 -3.56
CA SER A 259 21.28 -17.51 -3.20
C SER A 259 21.12 -17.99 -1.74
N GLU A 260 21.69 -19.12 -1.39
CA GLU A 260 21.66 -19.62 0.00
C GLU A 260 22.22 -18.58 0.98
N ARG A 261 23.27 -17.86 0.60
CA ARG A 261 23.83 -16.77 1.39
C ARG A 261 22.83 -15.65 1.57
N ASP A 262 22.23 -15.14 0.49
CA ASP A 262 21.30 -14.01 0.55
C ASP A 262 20.03 -14.38 1.32
N TYR A 263 19.53 -15.60 1.20
CA TYR A 263 18.41 -16.10 1.99
C TYR A 263 18.76 -16.16 3.49
N ASN A 264 19.93 -16.69 3.83
CA ASN A 264 20.40 -16.74 5.22
C ASN A 264 20.60 -15.33 5.79
N ASP A 265 21.19 -14.42 5.01
CA ASP A 265 21.31 -13.01 5.38
C ASP A 265 19.95 -12.36 5.59
N LEU A 266 18.97 -12.63 4.71
CA LEU A 266 17.59 -12.13 4.84
C LEU A 266 16.94 -12.58 6.14
N ILE A 267 16.93 -13.89 6.41
CA ILE A 267 16.31 -14.43 7.63
C ILE A 267 17.03 -13.95 8.91
N ASN A 268 18.31 -13.59 8.80
CA ASN A 268 19.06 -13.00 9.89
C ASN A 268 19.00 -11.47 9.97
N ALA A 269 18.23 -10.82 9.08
CA ALA A 269 18.13 -9.37 8.97
C ALA A 269 19.51 -8.68 8.85
N ASN A 270 20.43 -9.28 8.08
CA ASN A 270 21.77 -8.75 7.87
C ASN A 270 21.73 -7.57 6.88
N MET A 271 21.58 -6.35 7.39
CA MET A 271 21.46 -5.12 6.62
C MET A 271 22.75 -4.71 5.88
N ASP A 272 23.87 -5.38 6.08
CA ASP A 272 25.09 -5.20 5.29
C ASP A 272 24.97 -5.85 3.90
N ASN A 273 24.06 -6.81 3.73
CA ASN A 273 23.72 -7.37 2.43
C ASN A 273 22.80 -6.42 1.65
N LYS A 274 23.22 -6.04 0.42
CA LYS A 274 22.51 -5.07 -0.40
C LYS A 274 21.06 -5.47 -0.70
N ILE A 275 20.83 -6.75 -1.08
CA ILE A 275 19.47 -7.26 -1.39
C ILE A 275 18.60 -7.24 -0.13
N VAL A 276 19.15 -7.66 1.00
CA VAL A 276 18.44 -7.64 2.29
C VAL A 276 18.07 -6.23 2.69
N LYS A 277 19.01 -5.29 2.59
CA LYS A 277 18.77 -3.87 2.86
C LYS A 277 17.63 -3.34 2.00
N GLU A 278 17.63 -3.64 0.72
CA GLU A 278 16.60 -3.19 -0.22
C GLU A 278 15.22 -3.77 0.11
N ILE A 279 15.14 -5.06 0.42
CA ILE A 279 13.89 -5.72 0.77
C ILE A 279 13.34 -5.23 2.11
N LEU A 280 14.19 -5.07 3.13
CA LEU A 280 13.73 -4.85 4.51
C LEU A 280 13.63 -3.38 4.92
N THR A 281 14.40 -2.46 4.32
CA THR A 281 14.44 -1.06 4.77
C THR A 281 13.05 -0.40 4.81
N PRO A 282 12.17 -0.52 3.77
CA PRO A 282 10.86 0.10 3.81
C PRO A 282 9.99 -0.42 4.96
N TYR A 283 9.99 -1.74 5.18
CA TYR A 283 9.20 -2.37 6.24
C TYR A 283 9.77 -2.10 7.63
N LYS A 284 11.11 -2.17 7.78
CA LYS A 284 11.74 -1.84 9.04
C LYS A 284 11.42 -0.42 9.47
N LYS A 285 11.45 0.53 8.56
CA LYS A 285 11.08 1.92 8.84
C LYS A 285 9.60 2.04 9.22
N ALA A 286 8.71 1.32 8.55
CA ALA A 286 7.28 1.29 8.89
C ALA A 286 7.06 0.71 10.31
N ILE A 287 7.77 -0.38 10.67
CA ILE A 287 7.72 -0.98 12.00
C ILE A 287 8.26 -0.01 13.05
N ASP A 288 9.42 0.63 12.81
CA ASP A 288 10.03 1.61 13.71
C ASP A 288 9.10 2.84 13.93
N GLN A 289 8.23 3.16 12.97
CA GLN A 289 7.23 4.22 13.04
C GLN A 289 5.94 3.79 13.74
N GLY A 290 5.72 2.49 13.93
CA GLY A 290 4.58 1.93 14.64
C GLY A 290 3.41 1.51 13.75
N VAL A 291 3.65 1.17 12.46
CA VAL A 291 2.59 0.64 11.59
C VAL A 291 1.88 -0.53 12.27
N GLN A 292 0.54 -0.54 12.19
CA GLN A 292 -0.27 -1.49 12.95
C GLN A 292 -0.70 -2.73 12.15
N SER A 293 -0.46 -2.76 10.84
CA SER A 293 -0.80 -3.90 10.00
C SER A 293 0.22 -4.10 8.89
N ILE A 294 0.55 -5.38 8.64
CA ILE A 294 1.38 -5.82 7.51
C ILE A 294 0.66 -6.96 6.78
N MET A 295 0.51 -6.83 5.46
CA MET A 295 -0.10 -7.85 4.61
C MET A 295 0.96 -8.71 3.94
N VAL A 296 0.79 -10.02 4.02
CA VAL A 296 1.72 -11.00 3.43
C VAL A 296 1.56 -11.07 1.92
N SER A 297 2.67 -11.18 1.19
CA SER A 297 2.66 -11.27 -0.27
C SER A 297 2.31 -12.68 -0.80
N TYR A 298 1.70 -12.71 -1.97
CA TYR A 298 1.43 -13.97 -2.70
C TYR A 298 2.68 -14.65 -3.27
N ASN A 299 3.80 -13.94 -3.44
CA ASN A 299 4.98 -14.52 -4.05
C ASN A 299 5.61 -15.64 -3.19
N SER A 300 6.47 -16.40 -3.83
CA SER A 300 7.34 -17.36 -3.15
C SER A 300 8.75 -16.77 -2.98
N ILE A 301 9.47 -17.23 -1.97
CA ILE A 301 10.91 -17.04 -1.83
C ILE A 301 11.54 -18.43 -1.86
N ASN A 302 12.43 -18.66 -2.83
CA ASN A 302 13.06 -19.97 -3.08
C ASN A 302 12.02 -21.11 -3.12
N GLY A 303 10.90 -20.89 -3.82
CA GLY A 303 9.83 -21.86 -4.01
C GLY A 303 8.86 -22.03 -2.83
N LYS A 304 9.04 -21.34 -1.69
CA LYS A 304 8.14 -21.41 -0.54
C LYS A 304 7.26 -20.17 -0.47
N LYS A 305 5.95 -20.34 -0.58
CA LYS A 305 4.95 -19.26 -0.49
C LYS A 305 5.06 -18.50 0.83
N CYS A 306 5.07 -17.16 0.77
CA CYS A 306 5.24 -16.32 1.96
C CYS A 306 4.19 -16.59 3.03
N HIS A 307 2.92 -16.83 2.68
CA HIS A 307 1.83 -17.13 3.62
C HIS A 307 2.06 -18.37 4.50
N GLY A 308 2.84 -19.34 4.03
CA GLY A 308 3.22 -20.55 4.79
C GLY A 308 4.66 -20.53 5.29
N ASN A 309 5.36 -19.42 5.18
CA ASN A 309 6.79 -19.33 5.49
C ASN A 309 7.05 -18.79 6.91
N LYS A 310 7.19 -19.69 7.88
CA LYS A 310 7.46 -19.35 9.28
C LYS A 310 8.76 -18.56 9.46
N ASP A 311 9.79 -18.84 8.67
CA ASP A 311 11.08 -18.15 8.77
C ASP A 311 10.93 -16.65 8.44
N VAL A 312 10.08 -16.34 7.44
CA VAL A 312 9.80 -14.98 6.99
C VAL A 312 8.85 -14.25 7.95
N ILE A 313 7.76 -14.92 8.41
CA ILE A 313 6.73 -14.25 9.20
C ILE A 313 7.08 -14.27 10.69
N THR A 314 7.31 -15.43 11.28
CA THR A 314 7.60 -15.50 12.72
C THR A 314 9.02 -15.05 13.00
N SER A 315 10.02 -15.73 12.43
CA SER A 315 11.41 -15.52 12.84
C SER A 315 11.94 -14.15 12.40
N LEU A 316 11.65 -13.74 11.14
CA LEU A 316 12.14 -12.44 10.65
C LEU A 316 11.24 -11.30 11.08
N LEU A 317 9.94 -11.30 10.70
CA LEU A 317 9.06 -10.16 10.91
C LEU A 317 8.75 -9.92 12.39
N LYS A 318 8.24 -10.96 13.10
CA LYS A 318 7.79 -10.79 14.48
C LYS A 318 8.94 -10.76 15.47
N GLU A 319 9.91 -11.71 15.38
CA GLU A 319 10.95 -11.86 16.38
C GLU A 319 12.14 -10.91 16.14
N LYS A 320 12.67 -10.84 14.90
CA LYS A 320 13.89 -10.04 14.63
C LYS A 320 13.61 -8.58 14.35
N LEU A 321 12.58 -8.29 13.53
CA LEU A 321 12.17 -6.91 13.25
C LEU A 321 11.28 -6.33 14.34
N GLY A 322 10.74 -7.17 15.24
CA GLY A 322 9.96 -6.73 16.39
C GLY A 322 8.57 -6.20 16.03
N PHE A 323 7.94 -6.73 14.97
CA PHE A 323 6.60 -6.30 14.57
C PHE A 323 5.54 -6.76 15.57
N GLU A 324 4.81 -5.83 16.15
CA GLU A 324 3.78 -6.07 17.16
C GLU A 324 2.34 -5.96 16.66
N GLY A 325 2.13 -5.44 15.43
CA GLY A 325 0.81 -5.28 14.82
C GLY A 325 0.22 -6.57 14.23
N ILE A 326 -0.87 -6.42 13.46
CA ILE A 326 -1.58 -7.52 12.79
C ILE A 326 -0.79 -7.97 11.56
N VAL A 327 -0.49 -9.26 11.45
CA VAL A 327 -0.11 -9.90 10.19
C VAL A 327 -1.35 -10.46 9.54
N ILE A 328 -1.78 -9.86 8.43
CA ILE A 328 -2.94 -10.30 7.66
C ILE A 328 -2.53 -11.02 6.38
N SER A 329 -3.27 -12.05 5.99
CA SER A 329 -3.09 -12.67 4.67
C SER A 329 -3.58 -11.73 3.57
N ASP A 330 -3.10 -11.90 2.35
CA ASP A 330 -3.75 -11.37 1.16
C ASP A 330 -5.04 -12.17 0.84
N TYR A 331 -5.85 -11.67 -0.10
CA TYR A 331 -7.17 -12.18 -0.46
C TYR A 331 -7.13 -13.65 -0.90
N ASN A 332 -7.75 -14.56 -0.13
CA ASN A 332 -7.63 -16.02 -0.29
C ASN A 332 -6.18 -16.54 -0.35
N GLY A 333 -5.21 -15.83 0.23
CA GLY A 333 -3.78 -16.13 0.12
C GLY A 333 -3.40 -17.53 0.61
N LEU A 334 -4.14 -18.05 1.59
CA LEU A 334 -3.94 -19.42 2.09
C LEU A 334 -4.15 -20.51 1.02
N ASP A 335 -4.96 -20.25 -0.02
CA ASP A 335 -5.22 -21.21 -1.09
C ASP A 335 -3.97 -21.54 -1.91
N GLN A 336 -3.02 -20.62 -1.96
CA GLN A 336 -1.78 -20.77 -2.71
C GLN A 336 -0.69 -21.55 -1.95
N ILE A 337 -0.91 -21.91 -0.68
CA ILE A 337 0.06 -22.71 0.07
C ILE A 337 0.10 -24.11 -0.54
N GLU A 338 1.28 -24.50 -1.02
CA GLU A 338 1.53 -25.81 -1.63
C GLU A 338 1.86 -26.86 -0.58
N ASN A 339 1.86 -28.14 -0.99
CA ASN A 339 2.21 -29.30 -0.16
C ASN A 339 1.34 -29.50 1.09
N GLN A 340 0.09 -29.01 1.06
CA GLN A 340 -0.92 -29.24 2.08
C GLN A 340 -2.09 -30.03 1.49
N SER A 341 -2.56 -31.07 2.21
CA SER A 341 -3.53 -32.03 1.68
C SER A 341 -4.96 -31.50 1.66
N SER A 342 -5.29 -30.56 2.55
CA SER A 342 -6.63 -30.02 2.70
C SER A 342 -6.64 -28.52 2.95
N TYR A 343 -7.81 -27.89 2.79
CA TYR A 343 -8.01 -26.48 3.14
C TYR A 343 -7.73 -26.20 4.62
N LYS A 344 -8.11 -27.12 5.51
CA LYS A 344 -7.79 -27.06 6.93
C LYS A 344 -6.28 -27.06 7.17
N ASP A 345 -5.53 -27.94 6.49
CA ASP A 345 -4.08 -28.01 6.65
C ASP A 345 -3.41 -26.72 6.15
N LYS A 346 -3.91 -26.11 5.07
CA LYS A 346 -3.45 -24.81 4.59
C LYS A 346 -3.69 -23.70 5.63
N ALA A 347 -4.87 -23.66 6.24
CA ALA A 347 -5.19 -22.70 7.29
C ALA A 347 -4.28 -22.87 8.51
N ILE A 348 -4.06 -24.11 8.96
CA ILE A 348 -3.14 -24.45 10.06
C ILE A 348 -1.71 -23.99 9.73
N ALA A 349 -1.23 -24.29 8.51
CA ALA A 349 0.12 -23.87 8.08
C ALA A 349 0.29 -22.35 8.08
N CYS A 350 -0.72 -21.61 7.60
CA CYS A 350 -0.72 -20.17 7.55
C CYS A 350 -0.68 -19.55 8.97
N ILE A 351 -1.57 -19.98 9.87
CA ILE A 351 -1.63 -19.51 11.26
C ILE A 351 -0.34 -19.85 12.01
N ASN A 352 0.18 -21.06 11.86
CA ASN A 352 1.42 -21.49 12.53
C ASN A 352 2.68 -20.88 11.92
N ALA A 353 2.59 -20.36 10.68
CA ALA A 353 3.65 -19.53 10.11
C ALA A 353 3.70 -18.12 10.74
N GLY A 354 2.63 -17.68 11.41
CA GLY A 354 2.58 -16.42 12.14
C GLY A 354 1.52 -15.43 11.62
N VAL A 355 0.69 -15.79 10.63
CA VAL A 355 -0.43 -14.95 10.18
C VAL A 355 -1.49 -14.86 11.28
N ASP A 356 -1.97 -13.66 11.59
CA ASP A 356 -2.92 -13.42 12.68
C ASP A 356 -4.37 -13.35 12.20
N MET A 357 -4.60 -12.87 10.97
CA MET A 357 -5.93 -12.75 10.38
C MET A 357 -5.93 -13.29 8.95
N LEU A 358 -6.92 -14.09 8.62
CA LEU A 358 -7.12 -14.68 7.30
C LEU A 358 -8.22 -13.94 6.54
N MET A 359 -7.84 -13.34 5.41
CA MET A 359 -8.76 -12.70 4.48
C MET A 359 -9.38 -13.75 3.57
N VAL A 360 -10.70 -13.89 3.65
CA VAL A 360 -11.43 -14.95 2.95
C VAL A 360 -12.67 -14.41 2.23
N ALA A 361 -12.90 -14.93 1.03
CA ALA A 361 -14.07 -14.62 0.23
C ALA A 361 -14.79 -15.89 -0.21
N GLU A 362 -14.77 -16.14 -1.51
CA GLU A 362 -15.42 -17.27 -2.14
C GLU A 362 -14.42 -18.09 -2.96
N LYS A 363 -14.86 -19.25 -3.39
CA LYS A 363 -14.26 -19.99 -4.48
C LYS A 363 -15.34 -20.58 -5.35
N ASP A 364 -15.25 -20.32 -6.66
CA ASP A 364 -16.21 -20.80 -7.65
C ASP A 364 -17.67 -20.40 -7.29
N GLY A 365 -17.86 -19.17 -6.77
CA GLY A 365 -19.17 -18.64 -6.36
C GLY A 365 -19.70 -19.16 -5.01
N THR A 366 -18.88 -19.89 -4.25
CA THR A 366 -19.28 -20.44 -2.95
C THR A 366 -18.55 -19.75 -1.80
N PRO A 367 -19.26 -19.13 -0.83
CA PRO A 367 -18.65 -18.54 0.36
C PRO A 367 -17.84 -19.57 1.14
N ARG A 368 -16.62 -19.22 1.56
CA ARG A 368 -15.70 -20.15 2.22
C ARG A 368 -15.46 -19.85 3.69
N TRP A 369 -15.93 -18.73 4.19
CA TRP A 369 -15.63 -18.30 5.54
C TRP A 369 -16.14 -19.26 6.63
N LYS A 370 -17.33 -19.90 6.44
CA LYS A 370 -17.84 -20.94 7.37
C LYS A 370 -16.94 -22.17 7.41
N ASN A 371 -16.41 -22.57 6.24
CA ASN A 371 -15.47 -23.68 6.15
C ASN A 371 -14.16 -23.33 6.86
N LEU A 372 -13.68 -22.08 6.71
CA LEU A 372 -12.49 -21.59 7.41
C LEU A 372 -12.71 -21.56 8.92
N TYR A 373 -13.83 -20.98 9.37
CA TYR A 373 -14.18 -20.91 10.78
C TYR A 373 -14.18 -22.31 11.42
N ASN A 374 -14.90 -23.26 10.82
CA ASN A 374 -14.98 -24.64 11.31
C ASN A 374 -13.60 -25.32 11.32
N ALA A 375 -12.80 -25.14 10.25
CA ALA A 375 -11.46 -25.70 10.16
C ALA A 375 -10.53 -25.18 11.27
N LEU A 376 -10.60 -23.89 11.58
CA LEU A 376 -9.79 -23.28 12.66
C LEU A 376 -10.27 -23.73 14.04
N VAL A 377 -11.58 -23.79 14.29
CA VAL A 377 -12.15 -24.32 15.55
C VAL A 377 -11.71 -25.76 15.79
N GLU A 378 -11.82 -26.62 14.77
CA GLU A 378 -11.33 -28.00 14.86
C GLU A 378 -9.81 -28.05 15.12
N ALA A 379 -9.02 -27.23 14.42
CA ALA A 379 -7.57 -27.20 14.59
C ALA A 379 -7.14 -26.80 16.02
N VAL A 380 -7.87 -25.87 16.64
CA VAL A 380 -7.66 -25.49 18.05
C VAL A 380 -8.04 -26.66 18.98
N ASN A 381 -9.20 -27.27 18.78
CA ASN A 381 -9.66 -28.42 19.59
C ASN A 381 -8.70 -29.63 19.47
N GLU A 382 -8.08 -29.84 18.33
CA GLU A 382 -7.07 -30.86 18.07
C GLU A 382 -5.65 -30.47 18.54
N ASN A 383 -5.46 -29.30 19.16
CA ASN A 383 -4.16 -28.74 19.55
C ASN A 383 -3.16 -28.58 18.37
N LYS A 384 -3.65 -28.49 17.13
CA LYS A 384 -2.81 -28.18 15.95
C LYS A 384 -2.50 -26.68 15.82
N ILE A 385 -3.32 -25.84 16.42
CA ILE A 385 -3.05 -24.43 16.73
C ILE A 385 -3.04 -24.34 18.25
N SER A 386 -1.90 -23.92 18.82
CA SER A 386 -1.76 -23.81 20.28
C SER A 386 -2.59 -22.64 20.83
N GLU A 387 -2.98 -22.74 22.11
CA GLU A 387 -3.67 -21.66 22.81
C GLU A 387 -2.81 -20.38 22.85
N GLU A 388 -1.49 -20.52 22.99
CA GLU A 388 -0.56 -19.39 22.94
C GLU A 388 -0.62 -18.67 21.59
N ARG A 389 -0.61 -19.41 20.45
CA ARG A 389 -0.71 -18.84 19.12
C ARG A 389 -2.06 -18.16 18.88
N LEU A 390 -3.15 -18.78 19.36
CA LEU A 390 -4.49 -18.21 19.31
C LEU A 390 -4.59 -16.90 20.11
N ASN A 391 -4.02 -16.88 21.32
CA ASN A 391 -3.99 -15.70 22.19
C ASN A 391 -3.12 -14.59 21.60
N ASP A 392 -1.95 -14.89 21.00
CA ASP A 392 -1.09 -13.90 20.33
C ASP A 392 -1.83 -13.24 19.16
N ALA A 393 -2.49 -14.02 18.27
CA ALA A 393 -3.26 -13.44 17.16
C ALA A 393 -4.39 -12.53 17.66
N THR A 394 -5.17 -13.02 18.61
CA THR A 394 -6.29 -12.27 19.19
C THR A 394 -5.82 -11.00 19.88
N ALA A 395 -4.70 -11.06 20.60
CA ALA A 395 -4.10 -9.89 21.29
C ALA A 395 -3.73 -8.79 20.29
N ARG A 396 -3.06 -9.12 19.19
CA ARG A 396 -2.66 -8.17 18.14
C ARG A 396 -3.88 -7.50 17.50
N ILE A 397 -4.92 -8.27 17.20
CA ILE A 397 -6.17 -7.76 16.61
C ILE A 397 -6.89 -6.83 17.58
N LEU A 398 -7.04 -7.22 18.84
CA LEU A 398 -7.71 -6.40 19.84
C LEU A 398 -6.92 -5.14 20.19
N THR A 399 -5.58 -5.22 20.24
CA THR A 399 -4.71 -4.05 20.43
C THR A 399 -4.87 -3.04 19.29
N ALA A 400 -4.94 -3.50 18.03
CA ALA A 400 -5.20 -2.63 16.90
C ALA A 400 -6.58 -1.95 17.00
N LYS A 401 -7.63 -2.70 17.42
CA LYS A 401 -8.96 -2.14 17.69
C LYS A 401 -8.94 -1.11 18.82
N GLU A 402 -8.17 -1.37 19.88
CA GLU A 402 -7.99 -0.43 21.00
C GLU A 402 -7.29 0.85 20.53
N ASN A 403 -6.21 0.73 19.75
CA ASN A 403 -5.40 1.85 19.28
C ASN A 403 -6.19 2.85 18.40
N ILE A 404 -7.18 2.38 17.63
CA ILE A 404 -8.09 3.25 16.87
C ILE A 404 -9.37 3.62 17.66
N GLY A 405 -9.40 3.29 18.96
CA GLY A 405 -10.44 3.70 19.91
C GLY A 405 -11.74 2.93 19.83
N LEU A 406 -11.83 1.81 19.09
CA LEU A 406 -13.06 1.02 18.95
C LEU A 406 -13.49 0.34 20.25
N LEU A 407 -12.53 0.03 21.14
CA LEU A 407 -12.84 -0.57 22.44
C LEU A 407 -13.24 0.47 23.50
N ASP A 408 -12.88 1.76 23.30
CA ASP A 408 -13.23 2.84 24.18
C ASP A 408 -14.64 3.39 23.90
N ASP A 409 -14.94 3.56 22.61
CA ASP A 409 -16.16 4.18 22.12
C ASP A 409 -16.61 3.49 20.83
N SER A 410 -17.62 2.64 20.93
CA SER A 410 -18.18 1.91 19.80
C SER A 410 -18.80 2.83 18.73
N SER A 411 -19.11 4.10 19.06
CA SER A 411 -19.62 5.06 18.07
C SER A 411 -18.58 5.38 17.00
N LYS A 412 -17.29 5.23 17.29
CA LYS A 412 -16.18 5.38 16.34
C LYS A 412 -16.18 4.32 15.22
N ALA A 413 -16.93 3.24 15.38
CA ALA A 413 -17.06 2.20 14.35
C ALA A 413 -17.91 2.64 13.17
N TYR A 414 -18.81 3.60 13.35
CA TYR A 414 -19.74 4.06 12.31
C TYR A 414 -19.11 5.03 11.32
N ALA A 415 -19.78 5.21 10.18
CA ALA A 415 -19.44 6.22 9.20
C ALA A 415 -19.43 7.62 9.84
N ASN A 416 -18.37 8.38 9.58
CA ASN A 416 -18.15 9.69 10.18
C ASN A 416 -18.89 10.78 9.40
N THR A 417 -19.92 11.37 9.99
CA THR A 417 -20.76 12.39 9.33
C THR A 417 -20.01 13.71 9.09
N THR A 418 -19.01 14.05 9.90
CA THR A 418 -18.17 15.23 9.67
C THR A 418 -17.32 15.05 8.41
N GLU A 419 -16.72 13.87 8.24
CA GLU A 419 -15.92 13.54 7.06
C GLU A 419 -16.78 13.44 5.79
N GLN A 420 -18.06 13.06 5.91
CA GLN A 420 -18.99 13.06 4.76
C GLN A 420 -19.15 14.45 4.13
N ALA A 421 -19.02 15.52 4.88
CA ALA A 421 -19.09 16.89 4.37
C ALA A 421 -17.85 17.28 3.54
N LEU A 422 -16.72 16.59 3.72
CA LEU A 422 -15.45 16.83 3.00
C LEU A 422 -15.29 15.93 1.78
N PHE A 423 -16.12 14.88 1.66
CA PHE A 423 -16.02 13.84 0.64
C PHE A 423 -16.06 14.42 -0.79
N GLY A 424 -15.03 14.15 -1.58
CA GLY A 424 -14.87 14.65 -2.95
C GLY A 424 -14.87 16.17 -3.06
N GLY A 425 -14.58 16.87 -1.93
CA GLY A 425 -14.65 18.32 -1.81
C GLY A 425 -13.50 19.06 -2.46
N GLN A 426 -13.63 20.40 -2.50
CA GLN A 426 -12.66 21.26 -3.19
C GLN A 426 -11.24 21.16 -2.62
N GLU A 427 -11.09 20.96 -1.32
CA GLU A 427 -9.78 20.84 -0.66
C GLU A 427 -9.04 19.59 -1.17
N HIS A 428 -9.68 18.42 -1.14
CA HIS A 428 -9.10 17.17 -1.64
C HIS A 428 -8.78 17.25 -3.13
N ARG A 429 -9.67 17.84 -3.96
CA ARG A 429 -9.43 18.01 -5.39
C ARG A 429 -8.29 18.98 -5.68
N THR A 430 -8.13 20.03 -4.88
CA THR A 430 -6.98 20.96 -5.00
C THR A 430 -5.68 20.25 -4.67
N LEU A 431 -5.67 19.41 -3.63
CA LEU A 431 -4.52 18.57 -3.29
C LEU A 431 -4.17 17.59 -4.42
N ALA A 432 -5.19 16.99 -5.06
CA ALA A 432 -5.00 16.09 -6.20
C ALA A 432 -4.41 16.83 -7.41
N ARG A 433 -4.87 18.05 -7.73
CA ARG A 433 -4.26 18.88 -8.80
C ARG A 433 -2.81 19.21 -8.51
N GLN A 434 -2.49 19.58 -7.27
CA GLN A 434 -1.10 19.79 -6.87
C GLN A 434 -0.27 18.52 -7.10
N ALA A 435 -0.80 17.36 -6.72
CA ALA A 435 -0.11 16.09 -6.91
C ALA A 435 0.12 15.77 -8.39
N VAL A 436 -0.85 16.04 -9.27
CA VAL A 436 -0.69 15.90 -10.73
C VAL A 436 0.42 16.84 -11.23
N SER A 437 0.33 18.13 -10.90
CA SER A 437 1.30 19.12 -11.33
C SER A 437 2.74 18.77 -10.94
N GLU A 438 2.94 18.30 -9.69
CA GLU A 438 4.27 17.93 -9.18
C GLU A 438 4.77 16.58 -9.74
N SER A 439 3.88 15.73 -10.26
CA SER A 439 4.25 14.40 -10.77
C SER A 439 4.66 14.37 -12.24
N LEU A 440 4.41 15.44 -13.00
CA LEU A 440 4.73 15.48 -14.43
C LEU A 440 6.23 15.40 -14.69
N VAL A 441 6.62 14.60 -15.70
CA VAL A 441 8.02 14.47 -16.11
C VAL A 441 8.19 14.90 -17.57
N LEU A 442 8.93 15.96 -17.80
CA LEU A 442 9.26 16.46 -19.12
C LEU A 442 10.44 15.68 -19.70
N LEU A 443 10.17 14.82 -20.68
CA LEU A 443 11.17 13.92 -21.29
C LEU A 443 11.80 14.51 -22.56
N LYS A 444 11.06 15.34 -23.33
CA LYS A 444 11.53 16.03 -24.54
C LYS A 444 10.95 17.44 -24.60
N ASN A 445 11.76 18.44 -25.00
CA ASN A 445 11.36 19.84 -25.10
C ASN A 445 12.20 20.57 -26.15
N ASP A 446 11.94 20.30 -27.42
CA ASP A 446 12.71 20.83 -28.54
C ASP A 446 12.45 22.31 -28.80
N ILE A 447 13.41 22.98 -29.38
CA ILE A 447 13.27 24.34 -29.91
C ILE A 447 12.43 24.29 -31.19
N VAL A 448 11.38 25.09 -31.29
CA VAL A 448 10.45 25.11 -32.43
C VAL A 448 10.51 26.41 -33.22
N LYS A 449 10.62 27.57 -32.56
CA LYS A 449 10.64 28.89 -33.21
C LYS A 449 11.29 29.95 -32.31
N ASP A 450 11.99 30.90 -32.89
CA ASP A 450 12.54 32.08 -32.21
C ASP A 450 13.33 31.77 -30.92
N ASN A 451 14.07 30.67 -30.93
CA ASN A 451 14.80 30.15 -29.76
C ASN A 451 13.90 29.71 -28.58
N GLN A 452 12.59 29.55 -28.79
CA GLN A 452 11.66 29.05 -27.78
C GLN A 452 11.51 27.55 -27.89
N THR A 453 11.48 26.86 -26.75
CA THR A 453 11.08 25.45 -26.69
C THR A 453 9.58 25.31 -26.93
N ILE A 454 9.13 24.09 -27.30
CA ILE A 454 7.70 23.85 -27.54
C ILE A 454 6.84 24.21 -26.34
N MET A 455 7.28 23.94 -25.10
CA MET A 455 6.55 24.31 -23.88
C MET A 455 6.47 25.82 -23.65
N GLN A 456 7.51 26.57 -24.02
CA GLN A 456 7.48 28.04 -24.00
C GLN A 456 6.55 28.60 -25.10
N ALA A 457 6.62 28.04 -26.29
CA ALA A 457 5.80 28.48 -27.41
C ALA A 457 4.30 28.19 -27.19
N LEU A 458 3.94 27.06 -26.53
CA LEU A 458 2.58 26.64 -26.21
C LEU A 458 1.79 27.73 -25.46
N GLN A 459 2.45 28.51 -24.61
CA GLN A 459 1.81 29.61 -23.87
C GLN A 459 1.20 30.70 -24.78
N ASN A 460 1.71 30.82 -26.00
CA ASN A 460 1.29 31.83 -26.98
C ASN A 460 0.44 31.24 -28.12
N MET A 461 0.14 29.94 -28.10
CA MET A 461 -0.68 29.27 -29.11
C MET A 461 -2.15 29.45 -28.78
N ASP A 462 -2.97 29.76 -29.79
CA ASP A 462 -4.38 30.06 -29.62
C ASP A 462 -5.31 28.96 -30.17
N ASN A 463 -4.78 28.07 -31.02
CA ASN A 463 -5.57 27.01 -31.66
C ASN A 463 -4.86 25.68 -31.52
N LEU A 464 -5.46 24.76 -30.79
CA LEU A 464 -4.90 23.43 -30.55
C LEU A 464 -5.84 22.34 -31.05
N ILE A 465 -5.28 21.20 -31.41
CA ILE A 465 -6.01 19.94 -31.52
C ILE A 465 -5.50 18.98 -30.45
N VAL A 466 -6.41 18.21 -29.86
CA VAL A 466 -6.10 17.15 -28.90
C VAL A 466 -6.53 15.83 -29.51
N ALA A 467 -5.62 14.88 -29.58
CA ALA A 467 -5.88 13.54 -30.09
C ALA A 467 -5.47 12.48 -29.08
N GLY A 468 -5.86 11.24 -29.38
CA GLY A 468 -5.45 10.08 -28.60
C GLY A 468 -6.51 9.58 -27.64
N SER A 469 -6.44 8.28 -27.39
CA SER A 469 -7.48 7.54 -26.67
C SER A 469 -7.59 7.90 -25.17
N ALA A 470 -6.58 8.56 -24.62
CA ALA A 470 -6.54 8.92 -23.19
C ALA A 470 -6.83 10.41 -22.94
N GLY A 471 -7.07 11.22 -24.00
CA GLY A 471 -7.29 12.66 -23.86
C GLY A 471 -8.56 13.02 -23.11
N ASP A 472 -9.66 12.31 -23.36
CA ASP A 472 -10.96 12.54 -22.71
C ASP A 472 -11.51 11.23 -22.12
N ASP A 473 -10.72 10.59 -21.24
CA ASP A 473 -11.06 9.30 -20.63
C ASP A 473 -10.59 9.26 -19.16
N ILE A 474 -11.54 9.51 -18.24
CA ILE A 474 -11.29 9.47 -16.78
C ILE A 474 -10.78 8.10 -16.33
N GLY A 475 -11.34 7.03 -16.87
CA GLY A 475 -10.96 5.68 -16.50
C GLY A 475 -9.50 5.37 -16.86
N LYS A 476 -9.05 5.76 -18.06
CA LYS A 476 -7.65 5.59 -18.46
C LYS A 476 -6.69 6.41 -17.59
N GLN A 477 -7.01 7.66 -17.30
CA GLN A 477 -6.12 8.49 -16.47
C GLN A 477 -6.10 8.06 -15.01
N CYS A 478 -7.16 7.44 -14.50
CA CYS A 478 -7.17 6.86 -13.15
C CYS A 478 -6.45 5.51 -13.07
N GLY A 479 -6.53 4.68 -14.13
CA GLY A 479 -5.87 3.38 -14.16
C GLY A 479 -6.60 2.28 -13.39
N GLY A 480 -5.85 1.23 -13.04
CA GLY A 480 -6.35 0.09 -12.26
C GLY A 480 -6.81 0.47 -10.85
N TRP A 481 -7.52 -0.42 -10.19
CA TRP A 481 -8.12 -0.24 -8.87
C TRP A 481 -9.25 0.80 -8.79
N THR A 482 -9.51 1.55 -9.85
CA THR A 482 -10.50 2.63 -9.85
C THR A 482 -11.90 2.10 -10.13
N ILE A 483 -12.83 2.23 -9.17
CA ILE A 483 -14.22 1.78 -9.16
C ILE A 483 -14.35 0.25 -9.24
N THR A 484 -13.57 -0.38 -10.09
CA THR A 484 -13.46 -1.85 -10.19
C THR A 484 -12.01 -2.25 -10.01
N TRP A 485 -11.76 -3.52 -9.65
CA TRP A 485 -10.41 -4.03 -9.44
C TRP A 485 -9.48 -3.77 -10.64
N GLN A 486 -9.92 -4.12 -11.85
CA GLN A 486 -9.09 -3.91 -13.05
C GLN A 486 -9.10 -2.46 -13.56
N GLY A 487 -9.99 -1.61 -13.03
CA GLY A 487 -10.33 -0.33 -13.65
C GLY A 487 -11.17 -0.52 -14.92
N ALA A 488 -11.54 0.56 -15.56
CA ALA A 488 -12.27 0.55 -16.84
C ALA A 488 -11.98 1.84 -17.61
N THR A 489 -12.20 1.83 -18.93
CA THR A 489 -12.12 3.04 -19.76
C THR A 489 -13.42 3.83 -19.69
N GLY A 490 -13.38 5.10 -20.10
CA GLY A 490 -14.53 6.00 -20.19
C GLY A 490 -14.83 6.78 -18.92
N ASN A 491 -16.05 7.26 -18.80
CA ASN A 491 -16.47 8.12 -17.69
C ASN A 491 -16.86 7.29 -16.45
N THR A 492 -15.86 6.74 -15.76
CA THR A 492 -16.03 5.79 -14.65
C THR A 492 -16.37 6.45 -13.32
N THR A 493 -15.91 7.67 -13.08
CA THR A 493 -16.14 8.45 -11.86
C THR A 493 -16.15 9.95 -12.16
N LYS A 494 -16.39 10.77 -11.12
CA LYS A 494 -16.32 12.23 -11.24
C LYS A 494 -14.86 12.69 -11.30
N GLY A 495 -14.59 13.64 -12.17
CA GLY A 495 -13.26 14.24 -12.30
C GLY A 495 -13.17 15.15 -13.51
N THR A 496 -11.97 15.65 -13.79
CA THR A 496 -11.62 16.49 -14.94
C THR A 496 -10.64 15.72 -15.83
N THR A 497 -10.96 15.56 -17.11
CA THR A 497 -10.04 14.93 -18.06
C THR A 497 -8.94 15.90 -18.47
N ILE A 498 -7.83 15.37 -19.01
CA ILE A 498 -6.74 16.18 -19.59
C ILE A 498 -7.31 17.11 -20.68
N PHE A 499 -8.17 16.59 -21.56
CA PHE A 499 -8.83 17.43 -22.58
C PHE A 499 -9.71 18.50 -21.95
N SER A 500 -10.51 18.19 -20.94
CA SER A 500 -11.37 19.17 -20.25
C SER A 500 -10.55 20.27 -19.59
N GLY A 501 -9.40 19.95 -18.99
CA GLY A 501 -8.46 20.92 -18.41
C GLY A 501 -7.88 21.84 -19.49
N LEU A 502 -7.37 21.28 -20.58
CA LEU A 502 -6.87 22.03 -21.73
C LEU A 502 -7.95 22.94 -22.33
N LYS A 503 -9.19 22.41 -22.47
CA LYS A 503 -10.31 23.21 -22.98
C LYS A 503 -10.60 24.40 -22.08
N ALA A 504 -10.67 24.20 -20.78
CA ALA A 504 -10.90 25.30 -19.83
C ALA A 504 -9.79 26.36 -19.89
N ALA A 505 -8.53 25.95 -20.03
CA ALA A 505 -7.40 26.87 -20.18
C ALA A 505 -7.48 27.67 -21.50
N MET A 506 -7.82 27.01 -22.61
CA MET A 506 -7.96 27.67 -23.92
C MET A 506 -9.18 28.61 -23.95
N ASP A 507 -10.33 28.20 -23.44
CA ASP A 507 -11.54 29.05 -23.34
C ASP A 507 -11.25 30.33 -22.53
N LYS A 508 -10.52 30.22 -21.41
CA LYS A 508 -10.10 31.38 -20.58
C LYS A 508 -9.19 32.35 -21.35
N LYS A 509 -8.38 31.85 -22.24
CA LYS A 509 -7.47 32.62 -23.08
C LYS A 509 -8.17 33.21 -24.32
N GLY A 510 -9.36 32.73 -24.67
CA GLY A 510 -10.07 33.07 -25.91
C GLY A 510 -9.59 32.28 -27.14
N GLY A 511 -8.86 31.19 -26.90
CA GLY A 511 -8.40 30.26 -27.93
C GLY A 511 -9.40 29.13 -28.23
N THR A 512 -9.00 28.22 -29.11
CA THR A 512 -9.81 27.05 -29.49
C THR A 512 -9.07 25.75 -29.27
N VAL A 513 -9.81 24.70 -28.92
CA VAL A 513 -9.28 23.34 -28.86
C VAL A 513 -10.36 22.34 -29.27
N ASN A 514 -10.00 21.47 -30.22
CA ASN A 514 -10.88 20.40 -30.70
C ASN A 514 -10.30 19.02 -30.30
N TYR A 515 -11.17 18.06 -30.04
CA TYR A 515 -10.77 16.70 -29.64
C TYR A 515 -11.21 15.65 -30.65
N SER A 516 -10.32 14.72 -30.92
CA SER A 516 -10.61 13.50 -31.69
C SER A 516 -9.79 12.32 -31.16
N ALA A 517 -10.46 11.30 -30.63
CA ALA A 517 -9.77 10.13 -30.05
C ALA A 517 -8.85 9.40 -31.02
N ASN A 518 -9.15 9.43 -32.30
CA ASN A 518 -8.40 8.74 -33.37
C ASN A 518 -7.59 9.70 -34.28
N GLY A 519 -7.54 10.99 -33.96
CA GLY A 519 -6.76 11.99 -34.69
C GLY A 519 -7.37 12.42 -36.03
N VAL A 520 -8.64 12.13 -36.31
CA VAL A 520 -9.32 12.60 -37.52
C VAL A 520 -10.04 13.90 -37.22
N PHE A 521 -9.66 14.97 -37.94
CA PHE A 521 -10.23 16.31 -37.82
C PHE A 521 -10.84 16.78 -39.13
N THR A 522 -11.75 17.75 -39.06
CA THR A 522 -12.38 18.35 -40.23
C THR A 522 -11.50 19.41 -40.90
N ASP A 523 -11.86 19.87 -42.09
CA ASP A 523 -11.10 20.91 -42.81
C ASP A 523 -11.02 22.25 -42.06
N SER A 524 -11.98 22.54 -41.18
CA SER A 524 -11.97 23.74 -40.32
C SER A 524 -10.85 23.71 -39.25
N ASP A 525 -10.32 22.53 -38.95
CA ASP A 525 -9.29 22.32 -37.93
C ASP A 525 -7.87 22.45 -38.51
N LYS A 526 -7.72 22.85 -39.79
CA LYS A 526 -6.40 22.95 -40.45
C LYS A 526 -5.53 24.14 -40.03
N LYS A 527 -6.10 25.14 -39.36
CA LYS A 527 -5.36 26.32 -38.87
C LYS A 527 -5.10 26.19 -37.39
N VAL A 528 -4.29 25.21 -36.99
CA VAL A 528 -3.91 24.96 -35.63
C VAL A 528 -2.42 25.23 -35.40
N ASP A 529 -2.03 25.51 -34.17
CA ASP A 529 -0.65 25.88 -33.79
C ASP A 529 0.15 24.65 -33.32
N ALA A 530 -0.50 23.68 -32.67
CA ALA A 530 0.11 22.44 -32.23
C ALA A 530 -0.94 21.32 -32.02
N ALA A 531 -0.47 20.07 -32.06
CA ALA A 531 -1.22 18.91 -31.64
C ALA A 531 -0.74 18.41 -30.29
N ILE A 532 -1.66 18.16 -29.35
CA ILE A 532 -1.40 17.44 -28.11
C ILE A 532 -1.99 16.04 -28.25
N VAL A 533 -1.12 15.01 -28.24
CA VAL A 533 -1.56 13.61 -28.46
C VAL A 533 -1.42 12.85 -27.14
N VAL A 534 -2.55 12.54 -26.51
CA VAL A 534 -2.62 11.88 -25.20
C VAL A 534 -2.84 10.39 -25.38
N VAL A 535 -1.85 9.60 -25.06
CA VAL A 535 -1.79 8.16 -25.31
C VAL A 535 -1.37 7.39 -24.08
N GLY A 536 -1.71 6.12 -24.00
CA GLY A 536 -1.30 5.31 -22.86
C GLY A 536 -1.96 3.95 -22.77
N GLU A 537 -1.68 3.28 -21.66
CA GLU A 537 -2.19 1.94 -21.39
C GLU A 537 -3.69 1.97 -21.06
N ASN A 538 -4.40 0.87 -21.38
CA ASN A 538 -5.71 0.63 -20.77
C ASN A 538 -5.51 0.26 -19.29
N PRO A 539 -6.50 0.52 -18.44
CA PRO A 539 -6.44 0.12 -17.02
C PRO A 539 -6.20 -1.39 -16.86
N TYR A 540 -5.45 -1.73 -15.85
CA TYR A 540 -5.17 -3.12 -15.44
C TYR A 540 -4.78 -3.14 -13.96
N ALA A 541 -4.92 -4.31 -13.32
CA ALA A 541 -4.38 -4.56 -12.00
C ALA A 541 -3.69 -5.93 -11.95
N GLU A 542 -2.65 -6.05 -11.13
CA GLU A 542 -1.94 -7.28 -10.82
C GLU A 542 -1.46 -8.07 -12.06
N SER A 543 -1.72 -9.40 -12.10
CA SER A 543 -1.30 -10.28 -13.20
C SER A 543 -1.82 -9.86 -14.57
N SER A 544 -2.98 -9.18 -14.65
CA SER A 544 -3.49 -8.62 -15.90
C SER A 544 -2.58 -7.54 -16.47
N GLY A 545 -1.75 -6.96 -15.61
CA GLY A 545 -0.73 -5.97 -15.98
C GLY A 545 0.62 -6.56 -16.35
N ASP A 546 0.89 -7.83 -16.11
CA ASP A 546 2.19 -8.44 -16.46
C ASP A 546 2.45 -8.36 -17.97
N ARG A 547 3.67 -8.05 -18.34
CA ARG A 547 4.09 -7.87 -19.74
C ARG A 547 5.35 -8.67 -20.06
N SER A 548 5.50 -9.10 -21.32
CA SER A 548 6.78 -9.49 -21.86
C SER A 548 7.57 -8.24 -22.30
N ALA A 549 8.88 -8.36 -22.47
CA ALA A 549 9.73 -7.23 -22.88
C ALA A 549 9.25 -6.56 -24.19
N GLY A 550 8.75 -7.33 -25.15
CA GLY A 550 8.23 -6.79 -26.42
C GLY A 550 6.87 -6.08 -26.31
N GLN A 551 6.22 -6.12 -25.14
CA GLN A 551 4.92 -5.49 -24.89
C GLN A 551 5.06 -4.15 -24.11
N LEU A 552 6.27 -3.77 -23.69
CA LEU A 552 6.53 -2.48 -23.04
C LEU A 552 6.57 -1.34 -24.07
N LYS A 553 5.43 -1.09 -24.73
CA LYS A 553 5.29 -0.08 -25.80
C LYS A 553 3.85 0.44 -25.84
N LEU A 554 3.65 1.55 -26.57
CA LEU A 554 2.32 2.10 -26.80
C LEU A 554 1.39 1.09 -27.51
N PRO A 555 0.07 1.12 -27.23
CA PRO A 555 -0.93 0.37 -27.98
C PRO A 555 -0.91 0.69 -29.46
N ALA A 556 -1.22 -0.29 -30.31
CA ALA A 556 -1.22 -0.10 -31.76
C ALA A 556 -2.21 0.98 -32.23
N SER A 557 -3.35 1.14 -31.54
CA SER A 557 -4.31 2.21 -31.81
C SER A 557 -3.69 3.60 -31.60
N ASP A 558 -2.93 3.78 -30.53
CA ASP A 558 -2.29 5.04 -30.20
C ASP A 558 -1.16 5.37 -31.18
N ILE A 559 -0.37 4.36 -31.58
CA ILE A 559 0.63 4.49 -32.66
C ILE A 559 -0.05 4.96 -33.95
N SER A 560 -1.20 4.37 -34.29
CA SER A 560 -1.97 4.77 -35.47
C SER A 560 -2.48 6.21 -35.39
N THR A 561 -2.89 6.67 -34.21
CA THR A 561 -3.34 8.05 -33.98
C THR A 561 -2.19 9.06 -34.15
N ILE A 562 -1.00 8.77 -33.64
CA ILE A 562 0.20 9.62 -33.84
C ILE A 562 0.47 9.76 -35.34
N LYS A 563 0.55 8.63 -36.06
CA LYS A 563 0.76 8.63 -37.53
C LYS A 563 -0.34 9.34 -38.32
N GLN A 564 -1.59 9.28 -37.84
CA GLN A 564 -2.71 9.99 -38.48
C GLN A 564 -2.49 11.50 -38.39
N ILE A 565 -2.01 12.03 -37.23
CA ILE A 565 -1.70 13.45 -37.09
C ILE A 565 -0.50 13.84 -37.97
N GLU A 566 0.60 13.09 -37.97
CA GLU A 566 1.77 13.31 -38.81
C GLU A 566 1.40 13.41 -40.31
N ASN A 567 0.58 12.47 -40.78
CA ASN A 567 0.15 12.41 -42.21
C ASN A 567 -0.82 13.54 -42.60
N SER A 568 -1.75 13.89 -41.70
CA SER A 568 -2.78 14.91 -42.00
C SER A 568 -2.29 16.33 -41.76
N HIS A 569 -1.27 16.52 -40.91
CA HIS A 569 -0.71 17.80 -40.48
C HIS A 569 0.83 17.75 -40.44
N PRO A 570 1.52 17.58 -41.58
CA PRO A 570 2.96 17.25 -41.61
C PRO A 570 3.89 18.34 -41.03
N ASP A 571 3.45 19.58 -40.96
CA ASP A 571 4.22 20.70 -40.45
C ASP A 571 3.85 21.05 -38.99
N LEU A 572 2.90 20.34 -38.38
CA LEU A 572 2.38 20.66 -37.07
C LEU A 572 3.25 20.04 -35.97
N PRO A 573 3.79 20.83 -35.00
CA PRO A 573 4.53 20.27 -33.89
C PRO A 573 3.60 19.46 -32.98
N ILE A 574 4.05 18.27 -32.59
CA ILE A 574 3.33 17.35 -31.71
C ILE A 574 3.93 17.39 -30.30
N ILE A 575 3.06 17.52 -29.29
CA ILE A 575 3.36 17.26 -27.89
C ILE A 575 2.70 15.94 -27.52
N LEU A 576 3.51 14.95 -27.17
CA LEU A 576 3.03 13.65 -26.74
C LEU A 576 2.86 13.64 -25.22
N VAL A 577 1.68 13.31 -24.73
CA VAL A 577 1.38 13.13 -23.31
C VAL A 577 1.12 11.64 -23.04
N LEU A 578 1.90 11.07 -22.11
CA LEU A 578 1.84 9.64 -21.79
C LEU A 578 1.04 9.41 -20.52
N THR A 579 0.04 8.54 -20.57
CA THR A 579 -0.67 8.02 -19.39
C THR A 579 -0.33 6.54 -19.23
N THR A 580 0.69 6.24 -18.42
CA THR A 580 1.25 4.89 -18.26
C THR A 580 1.50 4.55 -16.80
N GLY A 581 1.30 3.28 -16.45
CA GLY A 581 1.58 2.75 -15.11
C GLY A 581 3.03 2.27 -14.94
N ARG A 582 3.89 2.46 -15.95
CA ARG A 582 5.27 1.97 -15.98
C ARG A 582 6.10 2.70 -17.03
N PRO A 583 7.43 2.62 -16.98
CA PRO A 583 8.28 2.99 -18.11
C PRO A 583 7.99 2.13 -19.34
N ILE A 584 7.91 2.77 -20.51
CA ILE A 584 7.72 2.12 -21.82
C ILE A 584 8.81 2.52 -22.80
N ALA A 585 9.03 1.71 -23.83
CA ALA A 585 10.02 1.98 -24.87
C ALA A 585 9.61 3.17 -25.73
N MET A 586 10.41 4.24 -25.76
CA MET A 586 10.11 5.52 -26.40
C MET A 586 11.11 5.91 -27.50
N ALA A 587 12.07 5.05 -27.87
CA ALA A 587 13.14 5.39 -28.81
C ALA A 587 12.63 5.93 -30.16
N ASP A 588 11.56 5.35 -30.71
CA ASP A 588 10.96 5.75 -31.99
C ASP A 588 10.33 7.16 -31.94
N TYR A 589 9.86 7.59 -30.77
CA TYR A 589 9.18 8.88 -30.57
C TYR A 589 10.13 9.99 -30.14
N VAL A 590 11.17 9.65 -29.35
CA VAL A 590 12.18 10.63 -28.92
C VAL A 590 12.97 11.14 -30.14
N ASN A 591 13.22 10.29 -31.13
CA ASN A 591 13.96 10.62 -32.34
C ASN A 591 13.08 11.09 -33.51
N ASP A 592 11.76 11.17 -33.32
CA ASP A 592 10.83 11.66 -34.35
C ASP A 592 10.85 13.20 -34.42
N ASP A 593 11.04 13.73 -35.64
CA ASP A 593 11.12 15.17 -35.87
C ASP A 593 9.77 15.91 -35.78
N HIS A 594 8.63 15.23 -35.86
CA HIS A 594 7.30 15.82 -35.65
C HIS A 594 7.02 16.01 -34.17
N ILE A 595 7.55 15.13 -33.30
CA ILE A 595 7.35 15.15 -31.86
C ILE A 595 8.34 16.13 -31.23
N LYS A 596 7.89 17.31 -30.84
CA LYS A 596 8.70 18.38 -30.26
C LYS A 596 8.67 18.40 -28.74
N GLY A 597 7.66 17.79 -28.13
CA GLY A 597 7.54 17.65 -26.67
C GLY A 597 7.07 16.25 -26.27
N ILE A 598 7.58 15.75 -25.12
CA ILE A 598 7.08 14.51 -24.50
C ILE A 598 6.96 14.77 -23.02
N VAL A 599 5.75 14.59 -22.49
CA VAL A 599 5.42 14.68 -21.06
C VAL A 599 4.89 13.34 -20.60
N ASN A 600 5.46 12.79 -19.55
CA ASN A 600 4.87 11.64 -18.87
C ASN A 600 4.01 12.12 -17.71
N ALA A 601 2.71 11.86 -17.76
CA ALA A 601 1.73 12.19 -16.74
C ALA A 601 1.43 11.01 -15.80
N TRP A 602 2.04 9.85 -16.04
CA TRP A 602 1.78 8.61 -15.30
C TRP A 602 0.28 8.23 -15.34
N LEU A 603 -0.31 8.00 -14.18
CA LEU A 603 -1.75 7.77 -13.98
C LEU A 603 -2.25 8.87 -13.04
N PRO A 604 -2.70 10.03 -13.56
CA PRO A 604 -2.91 11.26 -12.77
C PRO A 604 -4.13 11.22 -11.84
N GLY A 605 -5.02 10.23 -11.95
CA GLY A 605 -6.20 10.16 -11.10
C GLY A 605 -7.37 11.01 -11.62
N SER A 606 -8.23 11.53 -10.70
CA SER A 606 -9.47 12.21 -11.10
C SER A 606 -9.28 13.66 -11.57
N GLU A 607 -8.14 14.31 -11.30
CA GLU A 607 -7.94 15.74 -11.53
C GLU A 607 -6.88 15.96 -12.63
N GLY A 608 -7.18 15.52 -13.87
CA GLY A 608 -6.27 15.66 -15.02
C GLY A 608 -6.02 17.09 -15.48
N ASP A 609 -6.67 18.07 -14.86
CA ASP A 609 -6.45 19.50 -15.07
C ASP A 609 -5.33 20.08 -14.17
N GLY A 610 -4.74 19.27 -13.30
CA GLY A 610 -3.60 19.63 -12.46
C GLY A 610 -2.31 19.73 -13.24
#